data_f822008b601a902a995dbd7981df1e7e
#
_entry.id   f822008b601a902a995dbd7981df1e7e
#
_cell.length_a   1.000
_cell.length_b   1.000
_cell.length_c   1.000
_cell.angle_alpha   90.00
_cell.angle_beta   90.00
_cell.angle_gamma   90.00
#
_symmetry.space_group_name_H-M   'P 1'
#
loop_
_entity.id
_entity.type
_entity.pdbx_description
1 polymer ?
#
loop_
_entity_poly.entity_id
_entity_poly.type
_entity_poly.pdbx_seq_one_letter_code
_entity_poly.pdbx_strand_id
1 'polypeptide(L)'
;ADETQPGTWAVHADAEKTLRALGERGDIIRTMQRAMSGQPREQAVFEPGDDGRTIVGRVAGKGLADELHDRGYLVIDGVDGKAHYVALNARDELANYPAGAVVEVKGSADVRAADKNIAALASGGLYRTDHHLAIAQGQAVPGRDPQEVVASHVRRLEALRRAGIVERVAEGLWKVPDDLPEQGRRYDAQRLGGVAVELKSHLPIERQARVIGATWLDQQLIGGGSGLGNLGFGSEVNQAMQQRAEFLAEQGLAERRGQRVILARNLLATLRDRDVIRAAKDIATET
;
A
#
# COMPACT_ATOMS: atom_id res chain seq x y z
N ALA A 1 9.31 -11.12 -32.69
CA ALA A 1 10.18 -12.11 -33.34
C ALA A 1 10.06 -11.91 -34.83
N ASP A 2 11.18 -11.88 -35.53
CA ASP A 2 11.23 -11.69 -36.98
C ASP A 2 11.73 -12.97 -37.66
N GLU A 3 11.10 -13.37 -38.74
CA GLU A 3 11.54 -14.53 -39.53
C GLU A 3 12.79 -14.17 -40.29
N THR A 4 13.91 -14.80 -39.99
CA THR A 4 15.21 -14.53 -40.64
C THR A 4 15.47 -15.43 -41.85
N GLN A 5 14.90 -16.62 -41.85
CA GLN A 5 14.87 -17.58 -42.98
C GLN A 5 13.60 -18.44 -42.84
N PRO A 6 13.09 -19.06 -43.87
CA PRO A 6 11.93 -19.95 -43.79
C PRO A 6 12.05 -20.98 -42.66
N GLY A 7 11.18 -20.86 -41.65
CA GLY A 7 11.18 -21.72 -40.45
C GLY A 7 12.18 -21.35 -39.36
N THR A 8 12.95 -20.24 -39.51
CA THR A 8 13.91 -19.78 -38.49
C THR A 8 13.51 -18.40 -37.99
N TRP A 9 13.27 -18.29 -36.69
CA TRP A 9 12.79 -17.06 -36.04
C TRP A 9 13.86 -16.47 -35.10
N ALA A 10 14.18 -15.19 -35.29
CA ALA A 10 14.96 -14.43 -34.34
C ALA A 10 14.04 -13.91 -33.26
N VAL A 11 14.32 -14.27 -32.01
CA VAL A 11 13.60 -13.80 -30.81
C VAL A 11 14.39 -12.62 -30.26
N HIS A 12 13.72 -11.48 -30.03
CA HIS A 12 14.34 -10.32 -29.40
C HIS A 12 14.84 -10.68 -27.99
N ALA A 13 15.99 -10.12 -27.60
CA ALA A 13 16.61 -10.40 -26.30
C ALA A 13 15.66 -10.18 -25.08
N ASP A 14 14.71 -9.24 -25.21
CA ASP A 14 13.75 -8.92 -24.17
C ASP A 14 12.40 -9.68 -24.31
N ALA A 15 12.28 -10.60 -25.27
CA ALA A 15 10.99 -11.26 -25.54
C ALA A 15 10.47 -12.05 -24.35
N GLU A 16 11.33 -12.77 -23.63
CA GLU A 16 10.95 -13.51 -22.43
C GLU A 16 10.40 -12.56 -21.33
N LYS A 17 11.11 -11.46 -21.07
CA LYS A 17 10.70 -10.44 -20.11
C LYS A 17 9.36 -9.81 -20.49
N THR A 18 9.18 -9.49 -21.77
CA THR A 18 7.95 -8.90 -22.30
C THR A 18 6.77 -9.88 -22.19
N LEU A 19 6.96 -11.14 -22.57
CA LEU A 19 5.92 -12.15 -22.50
C LEU A 19 5.53 -12.47 -21.05
N ARG A 20 6.51 -12.50 -20.15
CA ARG A 20 6.25 -12.68 -18.70
C ARG A 20 5.41 -11.53 -18.14
N ALA A 21 5.79 -10.28 -18.42
CA ALA A 21 5.04 -9.10 -17.98
C ALA A 21 3.62 -9.06 -18.56
N LEU A 22 3.41 -9.48 -19.79
CA LEU A 22 2.09 -9.60 -20.42
C LEU A 22 1.24 -10.71 -19.76
N GLY A 23 1.86 -11.83 -19.41
CA GLY A 23 1.23 -12.92 -18.68
C GLY A 23 0.76 -12.48 -17.29
N GLU A 24 1.64 -11.87 -16.51
CA GLU A 24 1.34 -11.33 -15.17
C GLU A 24 0.20 -10.31 -15.22
N ARG A 25 0.23 -9.40 -16.21
CA ARG A 25 -0.85 -8.42 -16.40
C ARG A 25 -2.19 -9.08 -16.74
N GLY A 26 -2.17 -10.13 -17.56
CA GLY A 26 -3.37 -10.92 -17.89
C GLY A 26 -3.95 -11.63 -16.67
N ASP A 27 -3.10 -12.15 -15.79
CA ASP A 27 -3.52 -12.83 -14.56
C ASP A 27 -4.11 -11.83 -13.56
N ILE A 28 -3.51 -10.65 -13.40
CA ILE A 28 -4.05 -9.57 -12.57
C ILE A 28 -5.45 -9.18 -13.05
N ILE A 29 -5.63 -8.94 -14.35
CA ILE A 29 -6.94 -8.58 -14.93
C ILE A 29 -8.00 -9.65 -14.62
N ARG A 30 -7.69 -10.93 -14.88
CA ARG A 30 -8.62 -12.04 -14.59
C ARG A 30 -8.97 -12.15 -13.12
N THR A 31 -7.99 -11.95 -12.26
CA THR A 31 -8.16 -11.96 -10.79
C THR A 31 -9.09 -10.85 -10.34
N MET A 32 -8.89 -9.63 -10.83
CA MET A 32 -9.75 -8.49 -10.52
C MET A 32 -11.17 -8.70 -11.05
N GLN A 33 -11.34 -9.18 -12.27
CA GLN A 33 -12.65 -9.50 -12.85
C GLN A 33 -13.40 -10.53 -12.01
N ARG A 34 -12.70 -11.57 -11.53
CA ARG A 34 -13.31 -12.59 -10.68
C ARG A 34 -13.71 -12.03 -9.32
N ALA A 35 -12.85 -11.26 -8.67
CA ALA A 35 -13.14 -10.63 -7.38
C ALA A 35 -14.31 -9.65 -7.46
N MET A 36 -14.44 -8.95 -8.61
CA MET A 36 -15.50 -7.97 -8.87
C MET A 36 -16.67 -8.54 -9.68
N SER A 37 -16.83 -9.87 -9.74
CA SER A 37 -17.91 -10.50 -10.51
C SER A 37 -19.28 -9.98 -10.02
N GLY A 38 -20.10 -9.47 -10.97
CA GLY A 38 -21.41 -8.83 -10.68
C GLY A 38 -21.34 -7.33 -10.36
N GLN A 39 -20.18 -6.76 -10.17
CA GLN A 39 -19.98 -5.32 -9.93
C GLN A 39 -18.78 -4.79 -10.72
N PRO A 40 -18.91 -4.62 -12.05
CA PRO A 40 -17.77 -4.17 -12.86
C PRO A 40 -17.32 -2.77 -12.42
N ARG A 41 -16.00 -2.62 -12.27
CA ARG A 41 -15.32 -1.36 -11.93
C ARG A 41 -14.19 -1.10 -12.93
N GLU A 42 -13.81 0.15 -13.08
CA GLU A 42 -12.54 0.50 -13.68
C GLU A 42 -11.40 -0.14 -12.87
N GLN A 43 -10.47 -0.80 -13.54
CA GLN A 43 -9.39 -1.54 -12.90
C GLN A 43 -8.11 -0.71 -12.84
N ALA A 44 -7.45 -0.72 -11.70
CA ALA A 44 -6.16 -0.07 -11.49
C ALA A 44 -5.23 -1.00 -10.70
N VAL A 45 -3.94 -0.89 -10.94
CA VAL A 45 -2.90 -1.50 -10.11
C VAL A 45 -2.36 -0.42 -9.18
N PHE A 46 -2.26 -0.73 -7.89
CA PHE A 46 -1.64 0.17 -6.94
C PHE A 46 -0.13 0.06 -7.03
N GLU A 47 0.50 1.14 -7.46
CA GLU A 47 1.95 1.23 -7.50
C GLU A 47 2.45 2.01 -6.28
N PRO A 48 3.31 1.38 -5.44
CA PRO A 48 3.79 2.01 -4.18
C PRO A 48 4.60 3.29 -4.36
N GLY A 49 4.91 3.65 -5.60
CA GLY A 49 5.67 4.85 -5.96
C GLY A 49 4.85 6.12 -6.13
N ASP A 50 3.54 6.01 -6.17
CA ASP A 50 2.65 7.16 -6.32
C ASP A 50 2.67 8.00 -5.04
N ASP A 51 3.35 9.16 -5.10
CA ASP A 51 3.61 10.05 -3.97
C ASP A 51 2.36 10.36 -3.17
N GLY A 52 2.29 9.80 -1.95
CA GLY A 52 1.24 10.08 -0.99
C GLY A 52 -0.16 9.57 -1.35
N ARG A 53 -0.32 8.81 -2.42
CA ARG A 53 -1.61 8.24 -2.79
C ARG A 53 -2.06 7.22 -1.76
N THR A 54 -3.23 7.46 -1.21
CA THR A 54 -3.91 6.55 -0.28
C THR A 54 -5.17 6.01 -0.95
N ILE A 55 -5.38 4.71 -0.86
CA ILE A 55 -6.61 4.05 -1.29
C ILE A 55 -7.36 3.60 -0.04
N VAL A 56 -8.64 3.92 0.04
CA VAL A 56 -9.56 3.37 1.03
C VAL A 56 -10.61 2.55 0.30
N GLY A 57 -10.92 1.37 0.81
CA GLY A 57 -11.92 0.51 0.19
C GLY A 57 -12.18 -0.76 0.97
N ARG A 58 -13.11 -1.58 0.46
CA ARG A 58 -13.37 -2.91 1.02
C ARG A 58 -12.54 -3.97 0.32
N VAL A 59 -12.16 -4.99 1.05
CA VAL A 59 -11.52 -6.19 0.49
C VAL A 59 -12.56 -6.98 -0.29
N ALA A 60 -12.47 -6.94 -1.62
CA ALA A 60 -13.35 -7.69 -2.53
C ALA A 60 -12.81 -9.09 -2.84
N GLY A 61 -11.48 -9.26 -2.82
CA GLY A 61 -10.81 -10.53 -3.04
C GLY A 61 -9.39 -10.54 -2.51
N LYS A 62 -8.85 -11.73 -2.30
CA LYS A 62 -7.47 -11.93 -1.86
C LYS A 62 -6.95 -13.30 -2.31
N GLY A 63 -5.65 -13.44 -2.41
CA GLY A 63 -5.00 -14.70 -2.77
C GLY A 63 -3.48 -14.58 -2.81
N LEU A 64 -2.81 -15.64 -3.25
CA LEU A 64 -1.38 -15.65 -3.48
C LEU A 64 -1.08 -15.15 -4.90
N ALA A 65 -0.20 -14.16 -5.00
CA ALA A 65 0.30 -13.63 -6.26
C ALA A 65 1.48 -14.46 -6.79
N ASP A 66 2.27 -14.99 -5.87
CA ASP A 66 3.44 -15.81 -6.15
C ASP A 66 3.58 -16.86 -5.04
N GLU A 67 3.31 -18.11 -5.40
CA GLU A 67 3.40 -19.26 -4.47
C GLU A 67 4.84 -19.54 -4.03
N LEU A 68 5.85 -19.18 -4.87
CA LEU A 68 7.26 -19.42 -4.56
C LEU A 68 7.80 -18.44 -3.50
N HIS A 69 7.20 -17.26 -3.39
CA HIS A 69 7.67 -16.21 -2.49
C HIS A 69 6.66 -15.85 -1.39
N ASP A 70 5.57 -16.64 -1.25
CA ASP A 70 4.48 -16.40 -0.28
C ASP A 70 3.93 -14.96 -0.32
N ARG A 71 3.93 -14.34 -1.52
CA ARG A 71 3.41 -13.00 -1.69
C ARG A 71 1.93 -13.04 -1.97
N GLY A 72 1.18 -12.35 -1.10
CA GLY A 72 -0.25 -12.18 -1.26
C GLY A 72 -0.62 -10.98 -2.12
N TYR A 73 -1.89 -10.91 -2.49
CA TYR A 73 -2.52 -9.74 -3.06
C TYR A 73 -3.89 -9.49 -2.42
N LEU A 74 -4.33 -8.25 -2.50
CA LEU A 74 -5.72 -7.85 -2.25
C LEU A 74 -6.31 -7.24 -3.51
N VAL A 75 -7.59 -7.49 -3.76
CA VAL A 75 -8.42 -6.71 -4.65
C VAL A 75 -9.32 -5.83 -3.79
N ILE A 76 -9.21 -4.53 -3.94
CA ILE A 76 -9.90 -3.55 -3.13
C ILE A 76 -10.91 -2.82 -4.01
N ASP A 77 -12.20 -2.88 -3.65
CA ASP A 77 -13.25 -2.04 -4.21
C ASP A 77 -13.15 -0.67 -3.54
N GLY A 78 -12.55 0.29 -4.23
CA GLY A 78 -12.19 1.58 -3.69
C GLY A 78 -13.37 2.53 -3.53
N VAL A 79 -13.30 3.42 -2.55
CA VAL A 79 -14.27 4.51 -2.39
C VAL A 79 -14.24 5.50 -3.55
N ASP A 80 -13.20 5.47 -4.38
CA ASP A 80 -13.06 6.24 -5.62
C ASP A 80 -13.82 5.63 -6.82
N GLY A 81 -14.49 4.49 -6.62
CA GLY A 81 -15.26 3.78 -7.63
C GLY A 81 -14.44 2.86 -8.53
N LYS A 82 -13.16 2.65 -8.23
CA LYS A 82 -12.25 1.76 -8.96
C LYS A 82 -11.98 0.48 -8.18
N ALA A 83 -11.66 -0.59 -8.90
CA ALA A 83 -11.07 -1.78 -8.31
C ALA A 83 -9.55 -1.69 -8.39
N HIS A 84 -8.88 -1.85 -7.24
CA HIS A 84 -7.44 -1.78 -7.14
C HIS A 84 -6.83 -3.14 -6.83
N TYR A 85 -5.87 -3.57 -7.65
CA TYR A 85 -5.00 -4.69 -7.31
C TYR A 85 -3.82 -4.18 -6.48
N VAL A 86 -3.62 -4.76 -5.31
CA VAL A 86 -2.56 -4.39 -4.37
C VAL A 86 -1.71 -5.61 -4.08
N ALA A 87 -0.47 -5.59 -4.53
CA ALA A 87 0.51 -6.60 -4.13
C ALA A 87 0.99 -6.33 -2.70
N LEU A 88 0.85 -7.32 -1.83
CA LEU A 88 1.24 -7.22 -0.43
C LEU A 88 2.75 -7.42 -0.24
N ASN A 89 3.27 -6.99 0.89
CA ASN A 89 4.62 -7.35 1.31
C ASN A 89 4.68 -8.85 1.66
N ALA A 90 5.86 -9.45 1.56
CA ALA A 90 6.07 -10.87 1.88
C ALA A 90 5.80 -11.23 3.37
N ARG A 91 5.61 -10.24 4.24
CA ARG A 91 5.32 -10.42 5.67
C ARG A 91 3.85 -10.20 6.03
N ASP A 92 3.05 -9.75 5.07
CA ASP A 92 1.63 -9.48 5.31
C ASP A 92 0.83 -10.78 5.25
N GLU A 93 0.15 -11.10 6.34
CA GLU A 93 -0.69 -12.28 6.42
C GLU A 93 -2.08 -11.99 5.87
N LEU A 94 -2.48 -12.73 4.83
CA LEU A 94 -3.81 -12.60 4.21
C LEU A 94 -4.97 -12.81 5.19
N ALA A 95 -4.75 -13.58 6.27
CA ALA A 95 -5.75 -13.82 7.30
C ALA A 95 -6.23 -12.53 7.97
N ASN A 96 -5.35 -11.52 8.09
CA ASN A 96 -5.64 -10.25 8.73
C ASN A 96 -6.63 -9.38 7.94
N TYR A 97 -6.91 -9.72 6.68
CA TYR A 97 -7.76 -8.95 5.78
C TYR A 97 -8.97 -9.79 5.33
N PRO A 98 -10.02 -9.94 6.17
CA PRO A 98 -11.21 -10.69 5.79
C PRO A 98 -11.97 -10.00 4.65
N ALA A 99 -12.69 -10.78 3.84
CA ALA A 99 -13.55 -10.25 2.80
C ALA A 99 -14.62 -9.31 3.38
N GLY A 100 -14.84 -8.18 2.73
CA GLY A 100 -15.76 -7.12 3.19
C GLY A 100 -15.17 -6.17 4.23
N ALA A 101 -13.99 -6.46 4.80
CA ALA A 101 -13.29 -5.54 5.70
C ALA A 101 -12.92 -4.23 4.98
N VAL A 102 -12.93 -3.13 5.70
CA VAL A 102 -12.49 -1.83 5.20
C VAL A 102 -11.01 -1.64 5.52
N VAL A 103 -10.22 -1.33 4.51
CA VAL A 103 -8.77 -1.12 4.62
C VAL A 103 -8.36 0.22 4.02
N GLU A 104 -7.27 0.74 4.51
CA GLU A 104 -6.53 1.86 3.92
C GLU A 104 -5.18 1.36 3.45
N VAL A 105 -4.82 1.64 2.19
CA VAL A 105 -3.54 1.28 1.58
C VAL A 105 -2.79 2.53 1.21
N LYS A 106 -1.52 2.56 1.55
CA LYS A 106 -0.59 3.62 1.17
C LYS A 106 0.78 3.05 0.82
N GLY A 107 1.55 3.77 0.03
CA GLY A 107 2.96 3.45 -0.19
C GLY A 107 3.74 3.52 1.13
N SER A 108 4.53 2.50 1.43
CA SER A 108 5.36 2.43 2.64
C SER A 108 6.85 2.31 2.35
N ALA A 109 7.26 2.35 1.09
CA ALA A 109 8.65 2.30 0.73
C ALA A 109 9.34 3.62 1.06
N ASP A 110 10.04 3.64 2.19
CA ASP A 110 10.89 4.77 2.57
C ASP A 110 12.17 4.78 1.74
N VAL A 111 12.64 5.99 1.42
CA VAL A 111 13.96 6.16 0.82
C VAL A 111 15.03 5.75 1.83
N ARG A 112 15.86 4.78 1.45
CA ARG A 112 16.94 4.31 2.32
C ARG A 112 17.95 5.42 2.61
N ALA A 113 18.42 5.49 3.85
CA ALA A 113 19.49 6.40 4.24
C ALA A 113 20.77 6.19 3.40
N ALA A 114 21.07 4.93 3.02
CA ALA A 114 22.20 4.63 2.13
C ALA A 114 22.05 5.31 0.77
N ASP A 115 20.88 5.28 0.14
CA ASP A 115 20.65 5.89 -1.18
C ASP A 115 20.74 7.42 -1.11
N LYS A 116 20.22 8.02 -0.02
CA LYS A 116 20.39 9.47 0.24
C LYS A 116 21.85 9.87 0.41
N ASN A 117 22.60 9.08 1.19
CA ASN A 117 24.02 9.35 1.45
C ASN A 117 24.88 9.18 0.19
N ILE A 118 24.62 8.14 -0.60
CA ILE A 118 25.32 7.93 -1.88
C ILE A 118 25.06 9.10 -2.82
N ALA A 119 23.79 9.50 -2.99
CA ALA A 119 23.43 10.64 -3.85
C ALA A 119 24.06 11.96 -3.36
N ALA A 120 24.04 12.21 -2.05
CA ALA A 120 24.62 13.41 -1.46
C ALA A 120 26.15 13.50 -1.63
N LEU A 121 26.85 12.38 -1.68
CA LEU A 121 28.30 12.31 -1.83
C LEU A 121 28.75 12.15 -3.29
N ALA A 122 27.81 11.85 -4.21
CA ALA A 122 28.10 11.80 -5.64
C ALA A 122 28.37 13.20 -6.20
N SER A 123 29.43 13.32 -6.99
CA SER A 123 29.76 14.54 -7.71
C SER A 123 29.74 14.29 -9.21
N GLY A 124 28.93 15.06 -9.94
CA GLY A 124 28.76 14.86 -11.39
C GLY A 124 28.28 13.44 -11.77
N GLY A 125 27.42 12.84 -10.95
CA GLY A 125 26.92 11.48 -11.15
C GLY A 125 27.91 10.37 -10.82
N LEU A 126 29.04 10.70 -10.18
CA LEU A 126 30.07 9.74 -9.79
C LEU A 126 30.20 9.67 -8.26
N TYR A 127 30.01 8.49 -7.70
CA TYR A 127 30.24 8.19 -6.29
C TYR A 127 31.55 7.43 -6.12
N ARG A 128 32.35 7.86 -5.11
CA ARG A 128 33.67 7.28 -4.78
C ARG A 128 33.68 6.74 -3.35
N THR A 129 34.04 5.50 -3.21
CA THR A 129 34.10 4.84 -1.89
C THR A 129 35.22 5.35 -1.01
N ASP A 130 36.38 5.70 -1.58
CA ASP A 130 37.53 6.29 -0.88
C ASP A 130 37.17 7.68 -0.30
N HIS A 131 36.47 8.50 -1.08
CA HIS A 131 35.99 9.82 -0.63
C HIS A 131 34.98 9.67 0.53
N HIS A 132 34.02 8.75 0.38
CA HIS A 132 33.07 8.47 1.45
C HIS A 132 33.75 7.97 2.72
N LEU A 133 34.75 7.08 2.61
CA LEU A 133 35.49 6.58 3.75
C LEU A 133 36.25 7.70 4.49
N ALA A 134 36.89 8.61 3.76
CA ALA A 134 37.56 9.77 4.34
C ALA A 134 36.60 10.67 5.13
N ILE A 135 35.42 10.92 4.58
CA ILE A 135 34.36 11.70 5.26
C ILE A 135 33.87 10.96 6.52
N ALA A 136 33.59 9.66 6.41
CA ALA A 136 33.09 8.85 7.53
C ALA A 136 34.13 8.76 8.67
N GLN A 137 35.42 8.71 8.36
CA GLN A 137 36.52 8.76 9.33
C GLN A 137 36.61 10.13 10.02
N GLY A 138 36.43 11.23 9.26
CA GLY A 138 36.42 12.59 9.81
C GLY A 138 35.23 12.90 10.71
N GLN A 139 34.12 12.16 10.52
CA GLN A 139 32.89 12.30 11.30
C GLN A 139 32.66 11.13 12.26
N ALA A 140 33.74 10.49 12.74
CA ALA A 140 33.67 9.26 13.52
C ALA A 140 32.70 9.39 14.72
N VAL A 141 31.64 8.58 14.72
CA VAL A 141 30.67 8.47 15.81
C VAL A 141 31.08 7.26 16.67
N PRO A 142 31.17 7.40 18.01
CA PRO A 142 31.49 6.29 18.88
C PRO A 142 30.56 5.09 18.65
N GLY A 143 31.17 3.91 18.44
CA GLY A 143 30.42 2.66 18.19
C GLY A 143 30.03 2.40 16.74
N ARG A 144 30.43 3.23 15.78
CA ARG A 144 30.21 3.03 14.34
C ARG A 144 31.55 2.91 13.61
N ASP A 145 31.77 1.75 12.99
CA ASP A 145 32.96 1.55 12.14
C ASP A 145 32.73 2.20 10.75
N PRO A 146 33.57 3.21 10.37
CA PRO A 146 33.49 3.86 9.06
C PRO A 146 33.62 2.88 7.89
N GLN A 147 34.46 1.85 8.03
CA GLN A 147 34.63 0.84 6.97
C GLN A 147 33.36 0.01 6.76
N GLU A 148 32.68 -0.37 7.84
CA GLU A 148 31.44 -1.13 7.76
C GLU A 148 30.29 -0.29 7.16
N VAL A 149 30.25 1.01 7.45
CA VAL A 149 29.32 1.95 6.83
C VAL A 149 29.50 1.95 5.31
N VAL A 150 30.73 2.17 4.82
CA VAL A 150 31.02 2.19 3.38
C VAL A 150 30.75 0.83 2.75
N ALA A 151 31.13 -0.27 3.42
CA ALA A 151 30.86 -1.63 2.93
C ALA A 151 29.35 -1.89 2.78
N SER A 152 28.52 -1.36 3.67
CA SER A 152 27.06 -1.45 3.55
C SER A 152 26.52 -0.71 2.32
N HIS A 153 27.09 0.47 2.01
CA HIS A 153 26.73 1.23 0.81
C HIS A 153 27.18 0.53 -0.47
N VAL A 154 28.37 -0.10 -0.46
CA VAL A 154 28.84 -0.92 -1.59
C VAL A 154 27.91 -2.12 -1.84
N ARG A 155 27.47 -2.82 -0.78
CA ARG A 155 26.47 -3.91 -0.91
C ARG A 155 25.17 -3.40 -1.55
N ARG A 156 24.75 -2.20 -1.15
CA ARG A 156 23.56 -1.56 -1.75
C ARG A 156 23.78 -1.24 -3.23
N LEU A 157 24.91 -0.63 -3.59
CA LEU A 157 25.27 -0.33 -4.98
C LEU A 157 25.32 -1.59 -5.84
N GLU A 158 25.87 -2.69 -5.35
CA GLU A 158 25.89 -3.98 -6.06
C GLU A 158 24.45 -4.53 -6.30
N ALA A 159 23.53 -4.35 -5.35
CA ALA A 159 22.14 -4.73 -5.54
C ALA A 159 21.47 -3.88 -6.63
N LEU A 160 21.69 -2.57 -6.61
CA LEU A 160 21.16 -1.63 -7.60
C LEU A 160 21.80 -1.82 -8.99
N ARG A 161 23.09 -2.20 -9.04
CA ARG A 161 23.77 -2.54 -10.30
C ARG A 161 23.14 -3.76 -10.98
N ARG A 162 22.80 -4.79 -10.21
CA ARG A 162 22.11 -5.98 -10.75
C ARG A 162 20.74 -5.63 -11.31
N ALA A 163 20.12 -4.57 -10.82
CA ALA A 163 18.85 -4.04 -11.32
C ALA A 163 19.03 -3.03 -12.48
N GLY A 164 20.29 -2.72 -12.89
CA GLY A 164 20.57 -1.78 -13.96
C GLY A 164 20.37 -0.30 -13.59
N ILE A 165 20.29 0.03 -12.30
CA ILE A 165 20.07 1.41 -11.80
C ILE A 165 21.38 2.18 -11.69
N VAL A 166 22.45 1.51 -11.29
CA VAL A 166 23.80 2.09 -11.19
C VAL A 166 24.80 1.27 -11.96
N GLU A 167 25.93 1.86 -12.33
CA GLU A 167 27.01 1.21 -13.07
C GLU A 167 28.31 1.27 -12.25
N ARG A 168 29.06 0.16 -12.22
CA ARG A 168 30.42 0.13 -11.66
C ARG A 168 31.40 0.48 -12.77
N VAL A 169 32.01 1.67 -12.68
CA VAL A 169 32.94 2.19 -13.70
C VAL A 169 34.34 1.63 -13.48
N ALA A 170 34.78 1.57 -12.21
CA ALA A 170 36.05 1.02 -11.77
C ALA A 170 35.97 0.54 -10.33
N GLU A 171 37.09 0.02 -9.77
CA GLU A 171 37.14 -0.31 -8.36
C GLU A 171 36.92 0.96 -7.52
N GLY A 172 35.93 0.89 -6.60
CA GLY A 172 35.56 2.03 -5.77
C GLY A 172 34.88 3.19 -6.48
N LEU A 173 34.63 3.11 -7.80
CA LEU A 173 34.02 4.18 -8.58
C LEU A 173 32.70 3.72 -9.23
N TRP A 174 31.63 4.44 -8.94
CA TRP A 174 30.27 4.13 -9.36
C TRP A 174 29.60 5.31 -10.06
N LYS A 175 28.95 5.05 -11.18
CA LYS A 175 28.08 6.01 -11.82
C LYS A 175 26.69 5.82 -11.26
N VAL A 176 26.13 6.89 -10.72
CA VAL A 176 24.81 6.90 -10.06
C VAL A 176 23.91 7.96 -10.69
N PRO A 177 22.62 7.72 -10.85
CA PRO A 177 21.68 8.70 -11.35
C PRO A 177 21.41 9.80 -10.31
N ASP A 178 21.04 10.99 -10.74
CA ASP A 178 20.75 12.12 -9.87
C ASP A 178 19.54 11.84 -8.96
N ASP A 179 18.58 11.05 -9.43
CA ASP A 179 17.39 10.61 -8.72
C ASP A 179 17.55 9.22 -8.06
N LEU A 180 18.79 8.82 -7.72
CA LEU A 180 19.10 7.53 -7.08
C LEU A 180 18.18 7.21 -5.88
N PRO A 181 17.87 8.15 -4.97
CA PRO A 181 16.98 7.88 -3.84
C PRO A 181 15.59 7.39 -4.28
N GLU A 182 15.04 7.98 -5.33
CA GLU A 182 13.74 7.62 -5.87
C GLU A 182 13.78 6.29 -6.63
N GLN A 183 14.80 6.07 -7.46
CA GLN A 183 14.97 4.79 -8.16
C GLN A 183 15.22 3.64 -7.17
N GLY A 184 15.99 3.89 -6.11
CA GLY A 184 16.21 2.94 -5.04
C GLY A 184 14.92 2.59 -4.27
N ARG A 185 14.07 3.58 -4.01
CA ARG A 185 12.75 3.41 -3.41
C ARG A 185 11.85 2.53 -4.28
N ARG A 186 11.78 2.82 -5.60
CA ARG A 186 11.01 2.01 -6.55
C ARG A 186 11.51 0.57 -6.63
N TYR A 187 12.82 0.38 -6.67
CA TYR A 187 13.42 -0.96 -6.64
C TYR A 187 13.04 -1.74 -5.40
N ASP A 188 13.10 -1.11 -4.21
CA ASP A 188 12.68 -1.76 -2.97
C ASP A 188 11.17 -2.04 -2.95
N ALA A 189 10.34 -1.12 -3.44
CA ALA A 189 8.91 -1.31 -3.56
C ALA A 189 8.55 -2.51 -4.45
N GLN A 190 9.17 -2.63 -5.61
CA GLN A 190 8.96 -3.78 -6.51
C GLN A 190 9.40 -5.10 -5.88
N ARG A 191 10.50 -5.09 -5.12
CA ARG A 191 11.07 -6.30 -4.54
C ARG A 191 10.44 -6.71 -3.21
N LEU A 192 10.07 -5.76 -2.37
CA LEU A 192 9.58 -5.98 -1.01
C LEU A 192 8.06 -5.77 -0.87
N GLY A 193 7.41 -5.27 -1.93
CA GLY A 193 5.99 -4.96 -1.94
C GLY A 193 5.66 -3.50 -1.62
N GLY A 194 6.42 -2.80 -0.81
CA GLY A 194 6.36 -1.34 -0.58
C GLY A 194 5.00 -0.75 -0.20
N VAL A 195 4.07 -1.55 0.34
CA VAL A 195 2.74 -1.11 0.77
C VAL A 195 2.57 -1.22 2.28
N ALA A 196 1.81 -0.32 2.85
CA ALA A 196 1.26 -0.44 4.19
C ALA A 196 -0.26 -0.56 4.09
N VAL A 197 -0.80 -1.63 4.64
CA VAL A 197 -2.24 -1.86 4.70
C VAL A 197 -2.69 -1.73 6.14
N GLU A 198 -3.55 -0.75 6.40
CA GLU A 198 -4.15 -0.54 7.70
C GLU A 198 -5.60 -1.00 7.69
N LEU A 199 -5.94 -1.89 8.59
CA LEU A 199 -7.32 -2.35 8.77
C LEU A 199 -8.12 -1.29 9.52
N LYS A 200 -9.11 -0.68 8.86
CA LYS A 200 -10.00 0.32 9.46
C LYS A 200 -11.21 -0.31 10.14
N SER A 201 -11.71 -1.42 9.59
CA SER A 201 -12.81 -2.18 10.20
C SER A 201 -12.84 -3.62 9.70
N HIS A 202 -13.02 -4.56 10.60
CA HIS A 202 -13.31 -5.96 10.27
C HIS A 202 -14.74 -6.15 9.77
N LEU A 203 -15.65 -5.24 10.15
CA LEU A 203 -17.06 -5.34 9.82
C LEU A 203 -17.34 -4.76 8.44
N PRO A 204 -18.12 -5.45 7.60
CA PRO A 204 -18.72 -4.87 6.41
C PRO A 204 -19.53 -3.62 6.74
N ILE A 205 -19.61 -2.67 5.82
CA ILE A 205 -20.27 -1.37 6.07
C ILE A 205 -21.76 -1.50 6.42
N GLU A 206 -22.44 -2.50 5.88
CA GLU A 206 -23.85 -2.78 6.14
C GLU A 206 -24.08 -3.13 7.62
N ARG A 207 -23.14 -3.84 8.22
CA ARG A 207 -23.18 -4.16 9.65
C ARG A 207 -22.80 -2.96 10.50
N GLN A 208 -21.84 -2.14 10.06
CA GLN A 208 -21.42 -0.94 10.79
C GLN A 208 -22.54 0.07 10.97
N ALA A 209 -23.49 0.14 10.04
CA ALA A 209 -24.61 1.10 10.10
C ALA A 209 -25.43 0.99 11.39
N ARG A 210 -25.55 -0.19 11.99
CA ARG A 210 -26.42 -0.45 13.17
C ARG A 210 -25.70 -1.01 14.40
N VAL A 211 -24.37 -0.97 14.43
CA VAL A 211 -23.59 -1.38 15.59
C VAL A 211 -23.71 -0.35 16.71
N ILE A 212 -23.82 -0.82 17.95
CA ILE A 212 -23.93 0.06 19.14
C ILE A 212 -22.62 0.81 19.40
N GLY A 213 -21.47 0.24 19.07
CA GLY A 213 -20.17 0.80 19.30
C GLY A 213 -19.67 1.78 18.23
N ALA A 214 -18.43 2.24 18.41
CA ALA A 214 -17.75 3.09 17.44
C ALA A 214 -17.37 2.30 16.17
N THR A 215 -17.62 2.90 15.01
CA THR A 215 -17.34 2.30 13.71
C THR A 215 -16.52 3.22 12.82
N TRP A 216 -16.01 2.68 11.73
CA TRP A 216 -15.35 3.49 10.70
C TRP A 216 -16.33 4.49 10.05
N LEU A 217 -17.62 4.16 9.93
CA LEU A 217 -18.64 5.09 9.42
C LEU A 217 -18.79 6.34 10.29
N ASP A 218 -18.60 6.23 11.60
CA ASP A 218 -18.65 7.40 12.48
C ASP A 218 -17.50 8.37 12.18
N GLN A 219 -16.32 7.84 11.86
CA GLN A 219 -15.18 8.67 11.44
C GLN A 219 -15.47 9.36 10.11
N GLN A 220 -16.14 8.67 9.16
CA GLN A 220 -16.54 9.26 7.89
C GLN A 220 -17.61 10.34 8.08
N LEU A 221 -18.57 10.13 8.96
CA LEU A 221 -19.59 11.14 9.29
C LEU A 221 -18.96 12.41 9.88
N ILE A 222 -18.00 12.26 10.80
CA ILE A 222 -17.27 13.38 11.41
C ILE A 222 -16.42 14.11 10.36
N GLY A 223 -15.77 13.36 9.47
CA GLY A 223 -14.97 13.89 8.37
C GLY A 223 -15.78 14.47 7.19
N GLY A 224 -17.12 14.40 7.27
CA GLY A 224 -18.01 14.89 6.21
C GLY A 224 -17.98 14.09 4.91
N GLY A 225 -17.50 12.83 4.95
CA GLY A 225 -17.42 11.96 3.76
C GLY A 225 -16.40 12.43 2.72
N SER A 226 -15.38 13.13 3.13
CA SER A 226 -14.34 13.64 2.22
C SER A 226 -13.66 12.50 1.46
N GLY A 227 -13.55 12.63 0.13
CA GLY A 227 -12.90 11.64 -0.73
C GLY A 227 -13.79 10.48 -1.18
N LEU A 228 -15.07 10.43 -0.78
CA LEU A 228 -16.01 9.41 -1.22
C LEU A 228 -16.53 9.71 -2.62
N GLY A 229 -16.39 8.75 -3.54
CA GLY A 229 -17.00 8.81 -4.86
C GLY A 229 -18.53 8.59 -4.82
N ASN A 230 -19.18 8.98 -5.91
CA ASN A 230 -20.64 8.79 -6.08
C ASN A 230 -20.99 7.46 -6.76
N LEU A 231 -19.99 6.63 -7.05
CA LEU A 231 -20.14 5.35 -7.75
C LEU A 231 -19.51 4.23 -6.92
N GLY A 232 -19.97 3.02 -7.16
CA GLY A 232 -19.39 1.83 -6.57
C GLY A 232 -19.42 1.84 -5.05
N PHE A 233 -18.34 1.39 -4.42
CA PHE A 233 -18.24 1.31 -2.97
C PHE A 233 -18.39 2.67 -2.28
N GLY A 234 -17.91 3.76 -2.89
CA GLY A 234 -18.12 5.12 -2.37
C GLY A 234 -19.60 5.48 -2.23
N SER A 235 -20.43 5.12 -3.21
CA SER A 235 -21.89 5.31 -3.15
C SER A 235 -22.52 4.46 -2.04
N GLU A 236 -22.10 3.21 -1.88
CA GLU A 236 -22.56 2.32 -0.81
C GLU A 236 -22.18 2.88 0.58
N VAL A 237 -20.97 3.41 0.74
CA VAL A 237 -20.54 4.10 1.97
C VAL A 237 -21.41 5.32 2.25
N ASN A 238 -21.72 6.14 1.26
CA ASN A 238 -22.62 7.30 1.43
C ASN A 238 -24.01 6.86 1.93
N GLN A 239 -24.56 5.78 1.38
CA GLN A 239 -25.83 5.22 1.84
C GLN A 239 -25.73 4.67 3.27
N ALA A 240 -24.66 3.94 3.58
CA ALA A 240 -24.45 3.40 4.92
C ALA A 240 -24.24 4.51 5.96
N MET A 241 -23.59 5.63 5.60
CA MET A 241 -23.47 6.81 6.45
C MET A 241 -24.85 7.43 6.77
N GLN A 242 -25.77 7.49 5.79
CA GLN A 242 -27.12 7.97 6.06
C GLN A 242 -27.87 7.07 7.05
N GLN A 243 -27.80 5.76 6.85
CA GLN A 243 -28.39 4.78 7.77
C GLN A 243 -27.75 4.87 9.17
N ARG A 244 -26.43 5.07 9.23
CA ARG A 244 -25.70 5.26 10.49
C ARG A 244 -26.15 6.52 11.22
N ALA A 245 -26.32 7.62 10.52
CA ALA A 245 -26.79 8.89 11.06
C ALA A 245 -28.21 8.77 11.62
N GLU A 246 -29.09 8.04 10.93
CA GLU A 246 -30.45 7.74 11.42
C GLU A 246 -30.41 6.90 12.70
N PHE A 247 -29.61 5.83 12.73
CA PHE A 247 -29.43 5.01 13.91
C PHE A 247 -28.86 5.81 15.10
N LEU A 248 -27.89 6.70 14.86
CA LEU A 248 -27.35 7.55 15.92
C LEU A 248 -28.39 8.55 16.44
N ALA A 249 -29.27 9.05 15.59
CA ALA A 249 -30.38 9.93 16.00
C ALA A 249 -31.40 9.17 16.86
N GLU A 250 -31.76 7.94 16.52
CA GLU A 250 -32.60 7.05 17.34
C GLU A 250 -31.99 6.78 18.72
N GLN A 251 -30.64 6.74 18.79
CA GLN A 251 -29.89 6.56 20.04
C GLN A 251 -29.64 7.86 20.83
N GLY A 252 -30.15 9.00 20.36
CA GLY A 252 -29.94 10.31 20.96
C GLY A 252 -28.51 10.85 20.85
N LEU A 253 -27.72 10.30 19.93
CA LEU A 253 -26.30 10.70 19.67
C LEU A 253 -26.15 11.61 18.46
N ALA A 254 -27.22 11.87 17.75
CA ALA A 254 -27.29 12.82 16.64
C ALA A 254 -28.64 13.54 16.65
N GLU A 255 -28.67 14.77 16.11
CA GLU A 255 -29.89 15.55 15.92
C GLU A 255 -30.07 15.83 14.43
N ARG A 256 -31.26 15.58 13.88
CA ARG A 256 -31.56 15.91 12.50
C ARG A 256 -32.17 17.31 12.42
N ARG A 257 -31.53 18.21 11.70
CA ARG A 257 -32.02 19.56 11.38
C ARG A 257 -32.17 19.72 9.87
N GLY A 258 -33.37 19.41 9.37
CA GLY A 258 -33.67 19.36 7.93
C GLY A 258 -32.84 18.25 7.25
N GLN A 259 -32.02 18.62 6.28
CA GLN A 259 -31.12 17.66 5.58
C GLN A 259 -29.75 17.49 6.28
N ARG A 260 -29.48 18.23 7.34
CA ARG A 260 -28.22 18.12 8.08
C ARG A 260 -28.36 17.25 9.32
N VAL A 261 -27.33 16.45 9.58
CA VAL A 261 -27.19 15.68 10.81
C VAL A 261 -26.14 16.36 11.67
N ILE A 262 -26.52 16.70 12.91
CA ILE A 262 -25.62 17.28 13.89
C ILE A 262 -25.24 16.18 14.84
N LEU A 263 -23.96 15.82 14.86
CA LEU A 263 -23.42 14.78 15.74
C LEU A 263 -23.11 15.34 17.14
N ALA A 264 -23.24 14.51 18.16
CA ALA A 264 -22.82 14.86 19.51
C ALA A 264 -21.31 15.18 19.53
N ARG A 265 -20.89 16.21 20.29
CA ARG A 265 -19.48 16.67 20.32
C ARG A 265 -18.48 15.57 20.74
N ASN A 266 -18.90 14.64 21.56
CA ASN A 266 -18.12 13.55 22.13
C ASN A 266 -18.53 12.17 21.57
N LEU A 267 -19.09 12.13 20.36
CA LEU A 267 -19.70 10.93 19.77
C LEU A 267 -18.78 9.70 19.88
N LEU A 268 -17.53 9.79 19.42
CA LEU A 268 -16.61 8.64 19.41
C LEU A 268 -16.26 8.17 20.83
N ALA A 269 -16.09 9.08 21.78
CA ALA A 269 -15.85 8.72 23.17
C ALA A 269 -17.06 7.98 23.76
N THR A 270 -18.25 8.53 23.59
CA THR A 270 -19.51 7.90 24.06
C THR A 270 -19.73 6.52 23.45
N LEU A 271 -19.44 6.35 22.15
CA LEU A 271 -19.59 5.06 21.48
C LEU A 271 -18.55 4.03 21.97
N ARG A 272 -17.31 4.44 22.22
CA ARG A 272 -16.26 3.57 22.79
C ARG A 272 -16.63 3.13 24.22
N ASP A 273 -17.13 4.03 25.05
CA ASP A 273 -17.59 3.70 26.41
C ASP A 273 -18.73 2.67 26.36
N ARG A 274 -19.68 2.79 25.43
CA ARG A 274 -20.74 1.81 25.21
C ARG A 274 -20.21 0.43 24.78
N ASP A 275 -19.16 0.39 23.94
CA ASP A 275 -18.49 -0.86 23.55
C ASP A 275 -17.87 -1.56 24.77
N VAL A 276 -17.15 -0.81 25.62
CA VAL A 276 -16.52 -1.35 26.83
C VAL A 276 -17.58 -1.91 27.78
N ILE A 277 -18.68 -1.18 28.00
CA ILE A 277 -19.77 -1.62 28.88
C ILE A 277 -20.41 -2.90 28.34
N ARG A 278 -20.61 -3.00 27.02
CA ARG A 278 -21.16 -4.19 26.40
C ARG A 278 -20.22 -5.39 26.55
N ALA A 279 -18.94 -5.22 26.21
CA ALA A 279 -17.94 -6.29 26.35
C ALA A 279 -17.84 -6.80 27.79
N ALA A 280 -17.91 -5.90 28.79
CA ALA A 280 -17.91 -6.28 30.20
C ALA A 280 -19.16 -7.08 30.58
N LYS A 281 -20.34 -6.76 30.04
CA LYS A 281 -21.58 -7.51 30.26
C LYS A 281 -21.52 -8.90 29.61
N ASP A 282 -21.01 -9.00 28.40
CA ASP A 282 -20.88 -10.27 27.65
C ASP A 282 -19.98 -11.23 28.44
N ILE A 283 -18.82 -10.75 28.95
CA ILE A 283 -17.90 -11.55 29.78
C ILE A 283 -18.60 -11.99 31.11
N ALA A 284 -19.39 -11.10 31.73
CA ALA A 284 -20.08 -11.42 32.99
C ALA A 284 -21.24 -12.41 32.82
N THR A 285 -21.74 -12.61 31.62
CA THR A 285 -22.80 -13.59 31.30
C THR A 285 -22.27 -14.97 30.91
N GLU A 286 -20.98 -15.05 30.48
CA GLU A 286 -20.30 -16.30 30.16
C GLU A 286 -19.62 -17.00 31.34
N THR A 287 -19.61 -16.33 32.54
CA THR A 287 -19.06 -16.86 33.81
C THR A 287 -20.15 -17.34 34.71
#